data_551ee0f7cdd6ed77f785242057b05318
#
_entry.id   551ee0f7cdd6ed77f785242057b05318
#
_cell.length_a   1.000
_cell.length_b   1.000
_cell.length_c   1.000
_cell.angle_alpha   90.00
_cell.angle_beta   90.00
_cell.angle_gamma   90.00
#
_symmetry.space_group_name_H-M   'P 1'
#
loop_
_entity.id
_entity.type
_entity.pdbx_description
1 polymer ?
#
loop_
_entity_poly.entity_id
_entity_poly.type
_entity_poly.pdbx_seq_one_letter_code
_entity_poly.pdbx_strand_id
1 'polypeptide(L)'
;MNSPLSQLADPTLLKTSALINGEWITADNQFDVTDPATGAHLAKVANMGPAQAEAAIAAANAAWAGWRKTTAKQRAIIMRKWYDLLMANQADLARIMTAEQGKPYAEAMGEVAYGASFVEWFAEEAKRVNGETLPTFDNNRRLLVLREPIGVCAAITPWNFPLAMITRKVAPALAAGCPVIIKPAELTPLTALAAAELAMRAGI
;
A
#
# COMPACT_ATOMS: atom_id res chain seq x y z
N MET A 1 31.47 5.86 -1.30
CA MET A 1 30.41 6.44 -2.12
C MET A 1 29.24 6.78 -1.20
N ASN A 2 28.61 7.94 -1.36
CA ASN A 2 27.45 8.28 -0.54
C ASN A 2 26.29 7.31 -0.89
N SER A 3 25.59 6.84 0.12
CA SER A 3 24.41 5.99 -0.08
C SER A 3 23.40 6.67 -1.03
N PRO A 4 22.77 5.96 -1.98
CA PRO A 4 21.69 6.51 -2.80
C PRO A 4 20.58 7.16 -1.97
N LEU A 5 20.39 6.69 -0.73
CA LEU A 5 19.39 7.23 0.21
C LEU A 5 19.71 8.63 0.73
N SER A 6 20.97 9.10 0.61
CA SER A 6 21.34 10.47 0.96
C SER A 6 20.91 11.52 -0.07
N GLN A 7 20.41 11.09 -1.23
CA GLN A 7 20.00 11.95 -2.35
C GLN A 7 18.48 12.10 -2.49
N LEU A 8 17.70 11.69 -1.48
CA LEU A 8 16.26 11.86 -1.48
C LEU A 8 15.91 13.35 -1.38
N ALA A 9 14.99 13.79 -2.26
CA ALA A 9 14.44 15.15 -2.20
C ALA A 9 13.52 15.30 -0.97
N ASP A 10 12.80 14.24 -0.60
CA ASP A 10 12.02 14.13 0.64
C ASP A 10 12.58 13.02 1.55
N PRO A 11 13.54 13.33 2.44
CA PRO A 11 14.11 12.34 3.36
C PRO A 11 13.09 11.73 4.32
N THR A 12 11.93 12.35 4.52
CA THR A 12 10.89 11.82 5.41
C THR A 12 10.19 10.60 4.87
N LEU A 13 10.42 10.25 3.59
CA LEU A 13 9.96 9.00 2.98
C LEU A 13 10.75 7.78 3.47
N LEU A 14 11.97 7.98 3.97
CA LEU A 14 12.77 6.88 4.52
C LEU A 14 12.23 6.50 5.90
N LYS A 15 11.27 5.60 5.94
CA LYS A 15 10.70 5.04 7.17
C LYS A 15 11.33 3.70 7.50
N THR A 16 11.53 3.46 8.79
CA THR A 16 12.12 2.22 9.33
C THR A 16 11.25 1.58 10.42
N SER A 17 10.18 2.23 10.80
CA SER A 17 9.19 1.78 11.79
C SER A 17 7.98 1.15 11.09
N ALA A 18 7.19 0.36 11.79
CA ALA A 18 5.92 -0.14 11.27
C ALA A 18 4.80 0.88 11.44
N LEU A 19 3.91 0.95 10.48
CA LEU A 19 2.71 1.78 10.54
C LEU A 19 1.54 0.97 11.11
N ILE A 20 1.03 1.36 12.28
CA ILE A 20 -0.16 0.76 12.90
C ILE A 20 -1.06 1.88 13.40
N ASN A 21 -2.32 1.87 13.02
CA ASN A 21 -3.33 2.85 13.45
C ASN A 21 -2.93 4.31 13.20
N GLY A 22 -2.28 4.59 12.08
CA GLY A 22 -1.82 5.95 11.75
C GLY A 22 -0.55 6.40 12.47
N GLU A 23 0.10 5.54 13.26
CA GLU A 23 1.30 5.84 14.02
C GLU A 23 2.49 5.00 13.56
N TRP A 24 3.69 5.60 13.54
CA TRP A 24 4.94 4.91 13.26
C TRP A 24 5.52 4.32 14.54
N ILE A 25 5.47 3.00 14.67
CA ILE A 25 5.85 2.25 15.87
C ILE A 25 7.22 1.60 15.67
N THR A 26 8.15 1.87 16.57
CA THR A 26 9.46 1.23 16.63
C THR A 26 9.38 -0.11 17.37
N ALA A 27 10.39 -0.97 17.17
CA ALA A 27 10.57 -2.20 17.93
C ALA A 27 12.02 -2.34 18.37
N ASP A 28 12.24 -2.98 19.53
CA ASP A 28 13.60 -3.32 20.01
C ASP A 28 14.24 -4.36 19.08
N ASN A 29 13.43 -5.31 18.58
CA ASN A 29 13.87 -6.26 17.57
C ASN A 29 13.83 -5.60 16.19
N GLN A 30 14.97 -5.61 15.50
CA GLN A 30 15.14 -5.01 14.17
C GLN A 30 15.95 -5.95 13.28
N PHE A 31 15.79 -5.81 11.98
CA PHE A 31 16.62 -6.49 10.99
C PHE A 31 17.29 -5.49 10.06
N ASP A 32 18.45 -5.89 9.55
CA ASP A 32 19.23 -5.06 8.63
C ASP A 32 18.69 -5.19 7.20
N VAL A 33 18.54 -4.06 6.54
CA VAL A 33 18.32 -3.98 5.08
C VAL A 33 19.63 -3.57 4.44
N THR A 34 20.05 -4.32 3.43
CA THR A 34 21.34 -4.12 2.76
C THR A 34 21.15 -3.93 1.26
N ASP A 35 22.05 -3.19 0.65
CA ASP A 35 22.18 -3.10 -0.81
C ASP A 35 22.66 -4.46 -1.36
N PRO A 36 21.89 -5.12 -2.21
CA PRO A 36 22.24 -6.46 -2.72
C PRO A 36 23.45 -6.48 -3.64
N ALA A 37 23.84 -5.34 -4.23
CA ALA A 37 24.99 -5.25 -5.12
C ALA A 37 26.32 -5.11 -4.36
N THR A 38 26.30 -4.42 -3.22
CA THR A 38 27.50 -4.05 -2.47
C THR A 38 27.58 -4.69 -1.08
N GLY A 39 26.46 -5.19 -0.54
CA GLY A 39 26.33 -5.63 0.84
C GLY A 39 26.31 -4.48 1.85
N ALA A 40 26.33 -3.23 1.40
CA ALA A 40 26.33 -2.07 2.29
C ALA A 40 25.04 -1.98 3.09
N HIS A 41 25.16 -1.69 4.38
CA HIS A 41 24.01 -1.46 5.24
C HIS A 41 23.25 -0.19 4.81
N LEU A 42 21.93 -0.30 4.66
CA LEU A 42 21.04 0.79 4.28
C LEU A 42 20.25 1.32 5.48
N ALA A 43 19.61 0.42 6.22
CA ALA A 43 18.76 0.77 7.35
C ALA A 43 18.55 -0.41 8.29
N LYS A 44 18.17 -0.12 9.55
CA LYS A 44 17.56 -1.10 10.48
C LYS A 44 16.05 -0.89 10.51
N VAL A 45 15.30 -1.92 10.22
CA VAL A 45 13.83 -1.87 10.14
C VAL A 45 13.21 -2.67 11.29
N ALA A 46 12.13 -2.16 11.84
CA ALA A 46 11.39 -2.79 12.93
C ALA A 46 10.89 -4.19 12.53
N ASN A 47 11.26 -5.21 13.31
CA ASN A 47 10.81 -6.59 13.13
C ASN A 47 9.62 -6.87 14.05
N MET A 48 8.42 -6.78 13.50
CA MET A 48 7.17 -6.93 14.23
C MET A 48 6.77 -8.40 14.38
N GLY A 49 6.34 -8.76 15.59
CA GLY A 49 5.89 -10.10 15.91
C GLY A 49 4.36 -10.28 15.80
N PRO A 50 3.85 -11.46 16.26
CA PRO A 50 2.42 -11.77 16.23
C PRO A 50 1.55 -10.74 16.96
N ALA A 51 1.99 -10.24 18.12
CA ALA A 51 1.24 -9.27 18.90
C ALA A 51 0.98 -7.96 18.13
N GLN A 52 1.98 -7.48 17.38
CA GLN A 52 1.83 -6.30 16.54
C GLN A 52 0.95 -6.57 15.31
N ALA A 53 1.00 -7.78 14.77
CA ALA A 53 0.09 -8.19 13.70
C ALA A 53 -1.36 -8.21 14.18
N GLU A 54 -1.63 -8.74 15.39
CA GLU A 54 -2.95 -8.71 16.03
C GLU A 54 -3.42 -7.27 16.27
N ALA A 55 -2.53 -6.39 16.75
CA ALA A 55 -2.84 -4.97 16.93
C ALA A 55 -3.18 -4.28 15.60
N ALA A 56 -2.46 -4.59 14.53
CA ALA A 56 -2.75 -4.06 13.19
C ALA A 56 -4.11 -4.57 12.68
N ILE A 57 -4.44 -5.84 12.90
CA ILE A 57 -5.76 -6.41 12.55
C ILE A 57 -6.87 -5.70 13.32
N ALA A 58 -6.69 -5.52 14.62
CA ALA A 58 -7.67 -4.83 15.46
C ALA A 58 -7.90 -3.39 15.02
N ALA A 59 -6.82 -2.65 14.72
CA ALA A 59 -6.88 -1.28 14.21
C ALA A 59 -7.58 -1.20 12.86
N ALA A 60 -7.23 -2.07 11.91
CA ALA A 60 -7.88 -2.13 10.60
C ALA A 60 -9.37 -2.48 10.72
N ASN A 61 -9.74 -3.38 11.61
CA ASN A 61 -11.14 -3.75 11.86
C ASN A 61 -11.93 -2.57 12.49
N ALA A 62 -11.34 -1.82 13.38
CA ALA A 62 -11.94 -0.61 13.94
C ALA A 62 -12.15 0.47 12.87
N ALA A 63 -11.15 0.70 12.01
CA ALA A 63 -11.22 1.66 10.91
C ALA A 63 -12.26 1.25 9.84
N TRP A 64 -12.52 -0.04 9.66
CA TRP A 64 -13.47 -0.54 8.66
C TRP A 64 -14.87 0.03 8.82
N ALA A 65 -15.33 0.22 10.06
CA ALA A 65 -16.66 0.78 10.33
C ALA A 65 -16.88 2.16 9.69
N GLY A 66 -15.83 2.99 9.64
CA GLY A 66 -15.82 4.28 8.97
C GLY A 66 -15.59 4.15 7.45
N TRP A 67 -14.56 3.39 7.06
CA TRP A 67 -14.16 3.26 5.66
C TRP A 67 -15.24 2.65 4.77
N ARG A 68 -15.93 1.60 5.22
CA ARG A 68 -17.04 0.98 4.45
C ARG A 68 -18.23 1.91 4.21
N LYS A 69 -18.40 2.95 5.03
CA LYS A 69 -19.49 3.92 4.90
C LYS A 69 -19.14 5.07 3.95
N THR A 70 -17.87 5.22 3.57
CA THR A 70 -17.47 6.23 2.60
C THR A 70 -18.10 5.94 1.24
N THR A 71 -18.48 6.97 0.53
CA THR A 71 -18.99 6.81 -0.83
C THR A 71 -17.86 6.40 -1.79
N ALA A 72 -18.22 5.74 -2.88
CA ALA A 72 -17.28 5.41 -3.96
C ALA A 72 -16.51 6.65 -4.46
N LYS A 73 -17.20 7.81 -4.54
CA LYS A 73 -16.58 9.09 -4.93
C LYS A 73 -15.52 9.54 -3.92
N GLN A 74 -15.78 9.43 -2.63
CA GLN A 74 -14.81 9.81 -1.59
C GLN A 74 -13.56 8.92 -1.64
N ARG A 75 -13.73 7.60 -1.76
CA ARG A 75 -12.61 6.67 -1.92
C ARG A 75 -11.80 6.96 -3.19
N ALA A 76 -12.47 7.20 -4.31
CA ALA A 76 -11.82 7.57 -5.57
C ALA A 76 -10.97 8.84 -5.44
N ILE A 77 -11.46 9.88 -4.74
CA ILE A 77 -10.70 11.11 -4.51
C ILE A 77 -9.45 10.87 -3.67
N ILE A 78 -9.57 10.11 -2.58
CA ILE A 78 -8.43 9.77 -1.70
C ILE A 78 -7.39 8.96 -2.46
N MET A 79 -7.84 7.93 -3.19
CA MET A 79 -6.95 7.08 -3.98
C MET A 79 -6.27 7.86 -5.11
N ARG A 80 -6.98 8.78 -5.78
CA ARG A 80 -6.39 9.65 -6.81
C ARG A 80 -5.28 10.52 -6.21
N LYS A 81 -5.51 11.08 -5.03
CA LYS A 81 -4.48 11.85 -4.32
C LYS A 81 -3.26 10.97 -3.98
N TRP A 82 -3.47 9.71 -3.61
CA TRP A 82 -2.35 8.77 -3.39
C TRP A 82 -1.57 8.51 -4.67
N TYR A 83 -2.24 8.28 -5.80
CA TYR A 83 -1.61 8.19 -7.12
C TYR A 83 -0.75 9.43 -7.43
N ASP A 84 -1.32 10.62 -7.27
CA ASP A 84 -0.63 11.88 -7.54
C ASP A 84 0.63 12.03 -6.68
N LEU A 85 0.56 11.64 -5.39
CA LEU A 85 1.71 11.64 -4.48
C LEU A 85 2.76 10.61 -4.86
N LEU A 86 2.38 9.39 -5.29
CA LEU A 86 3.32 8.38 -5.79
C LEU A 86 4.07 8.90 -7.01
N MET A 87 3.39 9.52 -7.96
CA MET A 87 4.00 10.08 -9.17
C MET A 87 4.86 11.31 -8.88
N ALA A 88 4.44 12.19 -7.97
CA ALA A 88 5.22 13.36 -7.55
C ALA A 88 6.54 12.97 -6.86
N ASN A 89 6.56 11.81 -6.16
CA ASN A 89 7.74 11.30 -5.47
C ASN A 89 8.41 10.13 -6.21
N GLN A 90 8.15 9.97 -7.52
CA GLN A 90 8.64 8.86 -8.32
C GLN A 90 10.15 8.68 -8.25
N ALA A 91 10.90 9.79 -8.32
CA ALA A 91 12.36 9.75 -8.28
C ALA A 91 12.90 9.21 -6.94
N ASP A 92 12.32 9.62 -5.82
CA ASP A 92 12.74 9.17 -4.50
C ASP A 92 12.36 7.72 -4.25
N LEU A 93 11.14 7.32 -4.61
CA LEU A 93 10.70 5.92 -4.55
C LEU A 93 11.60 5.01 -5.39
N ALA A 94 12.00 5.45 -6.58
CA ALA A 94 12.91 4.70 -7.44
C ALA A 94 14.32 4.60 -6.83
N ARG A 95 14.84 5.65 -6.18
CA ARG A 95 16.12 5.60 -5.46
C ARG A 95 16.08 4.61 -4.30
N ILE A 96 15.03 4.65 -3.48
CA ILE A 96 14.83 3.70 -2.38
C ILE A 96 14.78 2.29 -2.93
N MET A 97 13.98 2.05 -3.96
CA MET A 97 13.83 0.74 -4.60
C MET A 97 15.14 0.23 -5.18
N THR A 98 15.89 1.06 -5.90
CA THR A 98 17.21 0.68 -6.43
C THR A 98 18.17 0.30 -5.32
N ALA A 99 18.18 1.05 -4.22
CA ALA A 99 19.07 0.80 -3.08
C ALA A 99 18.77 -0.55 -2.42
N GLU A 100 17.50 -0.87 -2.12
CA GLU A 100 17.14 -2.08 -1.36
C GLU A 100 16.98 -3.33 -2.22
N GLN A 101 16.59 -3.19 -3.51
CA GLN A 101 16.27 -4.32 -4.38
C GLN A 101 17.34 -4.57 -5.46
N GLY A 102 18.17 -3.59 -5.76
CA GLY A 102 19.23 -3.69 -6.77
C GLY A 102 18.77 -3.49 -8.22
N LYS A 103 17.51 -3.16 -8.45
CA LYS A 103 16.97 -2.85 -9.77
C LYS A 103 17.60 -1.58 -10.34
N PRO A 104 17.96 -1.54 -11.64
CA PRO A 104 18.43 -0.31 -12.28
C PRO A 104 17.45 0.84 -12.08
N TYR A 105 17.96 2.04 -11.84
CA TYR A 105 17.12 3.21 -11.54
C TYR A 105 16.04 3.49 -12.60
N ALA A 106 16.37 3.33 -13.88
CA ALA A 106 15.39 3.53 -14.97
C ALA A 106 14.25 2.50 -14.90
N GLU A 107 14.54 1.25 -14.53
CA GLU A 107 13.53 0.21 -14.33
C GLU A 107 12.71 0.47 -13.06
N ALA A 108 13.34 0.96 -11.99
CA ALA A 108 12.67 1.36 -10.78
C ALA A 108 11.69 2.52 -11.01
N MET A 109 12.08 3.53 -11.82
CA MET A 109 11.18 4.59 -12.29
C MET A 109 9.97 4.01 -13.05
N GLY A 110 10.22 3.04 -13.94
CA GLY A 110 9.14 2.33 -14.65
C GLY A 110 8.21 1.57 -13.71
N GLU A 111 8.78 0.90 -12.69
CA GLU A 111 7.95 0.19 -11.70
C GLU A 111 7.11 1.15 -10.86
N VAL A 112 7.61 2.31 -10.46
CA VAL A 112 6.80 3.28 -9.72
C VAL A 112 5.60 3.71 -10.54
N ALA A 113 5.78 4.04 -11.83
CA ALA A 113 4.68 4.38 -12.72
C ALA A 113 3.69 3.21 -12.87
N TYR A 114 4.20 1.99 -13.06
CA TYR A 114 3.39 0.78 -13.15
C TYR A 114 2.61 0.49 -11.85
N GLY A 115 3.26 0.61 -10.69
CA GLY A 115 2.61 0.45 -9.39
C GLY A 115 1.54 1.51 -9.14
N ALA A 116 1.82 2.77 -9.49
CA ALA A 116 0.87 3.87 -9.37
C ALA A 116 -0.35 3.67 -10.29
N SER A 117 -0.18 3.11 -11.49
CA SER A 117 -1.29 2.87 -12.41
C SER A 117 -2.39 1.96 -11.85
N PHE A 118 -2.06 1.01 -10.96
CA PHE A 118 -3.08 0.24 -10.25
C PHE A 118 -3.92 1.12 -9.32
N VAL A 119 -3.30 2.08 -8.64
CA VAL A 119 -4.03 3.00 -7.76
C VAL A 119 -4.97 3.89 -8.57
N GLU A 120 -4.50 4.42 -9.71
CA GLU A 120 -5.31 5.20 -10.65
C GLU A 120 -6.49 4.37 -11.17
N TRP A 121 -6.22 3.18 -11.71
CA TRP A 121 -7.24 2.30 -12.27
C TRP A 121 -8.33 1.98 -11.24
N PHE A 122 -7.95 1.55 -10.04
CA PHE A 122 -8.92 1.18 -9.04
C PHE A 122 -9.60 2.37 -8.36
N ALA A 123 -9.02 3.58 -8.41
CA ALA A 123 -9.74 4.81 -8.05
C ALA A 123 -10.94 5.03 -8.98
N GLU A 124 -10.79 4.75 -10.29
CA GLU A 124 -11.89 4.81 -11.26
C GLU A 124 -12.88 3.65 -11.07
N GLU A 125 -12.39 2.44 -10.88
CA GLU A 125 -13.22 1.24 -10.68
C GLU A 125 -14.00 1.28 -9.35
N ALA A 126 -13.55 2.02 -8.34
CA ALA A 126 -14.31 2.21 -7.11
C ALA A 126 -15.76 2.68 -7.37
N LYS A 127 -15.98 3.44 -8.44
CA LYS A 127 -17.28 3.96 -8.85
C LYS A 127 -18.13 2.96 -9.66
N ARG A 128 -17.59 1.77 -9.98
CA ARG A 128 -18.22 0.73 -10.79
C ARG A 128 -18.49 -0.57 -10.02
N VAL A 129 -18.47 -0.53 -8.70
CA VAL A 129 -18.87 -1.66 -7.85
C VAL A 129 -20.41 -1.76 -7.89
N ASN A 130 -20.91 -2.19 -9.03
CA ASN A 130 -22.34 -2.27 -9.30
C ASN A 130 -22.94 -3.56 -8.72
N GLY A 131 -24.21 -3.52 -8.36
CA GLY A 131 -25.02 -4.70 -8.11
C GLY A 131 -25.66 -5.23 -9.40
N GLU A 132 -26.50 -6.23 -9.25
CA GLU A 132 -27.20 -6.89 -10.36
C GLU A 132 -28.69 -7.03 -10.04
N THR A 133 -29.54 -6.97 -11.08
CA THR A 133 -30.93 -7.34 -11.01
C THR A 133 -31.09 -8.66 -11.75
N LEU A 134 -31.57 -9.71 -11.06
CA LEU A 134 -31.72 -11.04 -11.64
C LEU A 134 -33.15 -11.32 -11.99
N PRO A 135 -33.44 -12.06 -13.11
CA PRO A 135 -34.76 -12.55 -13.41
C PRO A 135 -35.21 -13.55 -12.34
N THR A 136 -36.50 -13.56 -12.08
CA THR A 136 -37.13 -14.48 -11.13
C THR A 136 -38.05 -15.46 -11.85
N PHE A 137 -38.33 -16.58 -11.21
CA PHE A 137 -39.36 -17.54 -11.66
C PHE A 137 -40.79 -17.13 -11.24
N ASP A 138 -40.92 -16.04 -10.47
CA ASP A 138 -42.18 -15.57 -9.87
C ASP A 138 -42.34 -14.06 -10.16
N ASN A 139 -43.49 -13.68 -10.72
CA ASN A 139 -43.79 -12.29 -11.06
C ASN A 139 -43.98 -11.37 -9.85
N ASN A 140 -44.15 -11.94 -8.65
CA ASN A 140 -44.36 -11.18 -7.41
C ASN A 140 -43.06 -10.82 -6.68
N ARG A 141 -41.89 -11.13 -7.27
CA ARG A 141 -40.56 -10.91 -6.64
C ARG A 141 -39.63 -10.12 -7.53
N ARG A 142 -38.69 -9.44 -6.87
CA ARG A 142 -37.53 -8.82 -7.51
C ARG A 142 -36.30 -9.32 -6.79
N LEU A 143 -35.28 -9.75 -7.52
CA LEU A 143 -33.99 -10.17 -6.97
C LEU A 143 -32.93 -9.09 -7.25
N LEU A 144 -32.32 -8.60 -6.19
CA LEU A 144 -31.24 -7.63 -6.23
C LEU A 144 -29.99 -8.26 -5.59
N VAL A 145 -28.88 -8.19 -6.28
CA VAL A 145 -27.56 -8.57 -5.74
C VAL A 145 -26.80 -7.30 -5.44
N LEU A 146 -26.38 -7.13 -4.20
CA LEU A 146 -25.53 -6.02 -3.77
C LEU A 146 -24.10 -6.53 -3.54
N ARG A 147 -23.12 -5.71 -3.89
CA ARG A 147 -21.69 -5.97 -3.59
C ARG A 147 -21.28 -5.14 -2.39
N GLU A 148 -20.80 -5.81 -1.36
CA GLU A 148 -20.35 -5.16 -0.13
C GLU A 148 -18.90 -5.50 0.20
N PRO A 149 -18.17 -4.62 0.94
CA PRO A 149 -16.83 -4.92 1.42
C PRO A 149 -16.85 -6.10 2.41
N ILE A 150 -15.91 -7.03 2.24
CA ILE A 150 -15.85 -8.28 3.02
C ILE A 150 -15.18 -8.14 4.39
N GLY A 151 -14.50 -7.01 4.66
CA GLY A 151 -13.77 -6.79 5.90
C GLY A 151 -12.29 -6.46 5.67
N VAL A 152 -11.47 -6.75 6.67
CA VAL A 152 -10.03 -6.53 6.61
C VAL A 152 -9.37 -7.52 5.66
N CYS A 153 -8.55 -7.00 4.74
CA CYS A 153 -7.74 -7.78 3.82
C CYS A 153 -6.28 -7.82 4.27
N ALA A 154 -5.54 -8.85 3.86
CA ALA A 154 -4.10 -8.94 4.07
C ALA A 154 -3.37 -9.06 2.73
N ALA A 155 -2.26 -8.33 2.59
CA ALA A 155 -1.36 -8.38 1.44
C ALA A 155 0.03 -8.80 1.89
N ILE A 156 0.41 -10.05 1.61
CA ILE A 156 1.78 -10.56 1.81
C ILE A 156 2.45 -10.52 0.43
N THR A 157 3.55 -9.78 0.32
CA THR A 157 4.14 -9.46 -0.99
C THR A 157 5.60 -9.90 -1.11
N PRO A 158 6.03 -10.33 -2.32
CA PRO A 158 7.41 -10.68 -2.60
C PRO A 158 8.28 -9.43 -2.83
N TRP A 159 9.59 -9.66 -2.92
CA TRP A 159 10.62 -8.62 -3.06
C TRP A 159 10.83 -8.11 -4.49
N ASN A 160 10.41 -8.86 -5.51
CA ASN A 160 10.82 -8.61 -6.91
C ASN A 160 10.17 -7.39 -7.56
N PHE A 161 9.00 -6.94 -7.07
CA PHE A 161 8.33 -5.70 -7.44
C PHE A 161 7.80 -5.02 -6.16
N PRO A 162 8.69 -4.35 -5.39
CA PRO A 162 8.38 -3.89 -4.04
C PRO A 162 7.19 -2.95 -3.93
N LEU A 163 6.92 -2.15 -4.96
CA LEU A 163 5.76 -1.25 -5.01
C LEU A 163 4.57 -1.90 -5.72
N ALA A 164 4.77 -2.40 -6.94
CA ALA A 164 3.67 -2.86 -7.78
C ALA A 164 2.94 -4.08 -7.19
N MET A 165 3.63 -4.98 -6.47
CA MET A 165 2.99 -6.12 -5.80
C MET A 165 2.13 -5.70 -4.61
N ILE A 166 2.38 -4.55 -4.04
CA ILE A 166 1.55 -3.95 -2.99
C ILE A 166 0.34 -3.26 -3.62
N THR A 167 0.56 -2.29 -4.48
CA THR A 167 -0.51 -1.44 -5.00
C THR A 167 -1.58 -2.23 -5.77
N ARG A 168 -1.19 -3.25 -6.53
CA ARG A 168 -2.13 -4.14 -7.26
C ARG A 168 -3.07 -4.96 -6.35
N LYS A 169 -2.73 -5.12 -5.05
CA LYS A 169 -3.56 -5.81 -4.05
C LYS A 169 -4.30 -4.81 -3.17
N VAL A 170 -3.62 -3.76 -2.75
CA VAL A 170 -4.15 -2.76 -1.83
C VAL A 170 -5.19 -1.86 -2.50
N ALA A 171 -4.90 -1.41 -3.72
CA ALA A 171 -5.80 -0.50 -4.42
C ALA A 171 -7.21 -1.09 -4.66
N PRO A 172 -7.39 -2.33 -5.18
CA PRO A 172 -8.73 -2.91 -5.31
C PRO A 172 -9.44 -3.13 -3.98
N ALA A 173 -8.71 -3.50 -2.92
CA ALA A 173 -9.30 -3.67 -1.60
C ALA A 173 -9.83 -2.34 -1.04
N LEU A 174 -9.03 -1.27 -1.09
CA LEU A 174 -9.43 0.07 -0.67
C LEU A 174 -10.61 0.59 -1.50
N ALA A 175 -10.58 0.39 -2.82
CA ALA A 175 -11.65 0.76 -3.74
C ALA A 175 -12.97 0.09 -3.36
N ALA A 176 -12.93 -1.19 -3.00
CA ALA A 176 -14.09 -1.96 -2.57
C ALA A 176 -14.61 -1.59 -1.17
N GLY A 177 -13.86 -0.79 -0.40
CA GLY A 177 -14.22 -0.40 0.98
C GLY A 177 -13.64 -1.32 2.06
N CYS A 178 -12.59 -2.08 1.74
CA CYS A 178 -11.88 -2.96 2.66
C CYS A 178 -10.56 -2.31 3.13
N PRO A 179 -10.28 -2.20 4.43
CA PRO A 179 -8.96 -1.86 4.92
C PRO A 179 -7.97 -3.00 4.66
N VAL A 180 -6.67 -2.68 4.61
CA VAL A 180 -5.64 -3.66 4.24
C VAL A 180 -4.48 -3.60 5.21
N ILE A 181 -4.02 -4.78 5.63
CA ILE A 181 -2.75 -4.95 6.33
C ILE A 181 -1.72 -5.44 5.31
N ILE A 182 -0.53 -4.84 5.34
CA ILE A 182 0.54 -5.18 4.42
C ILE A 182 1.71 -5.79 5.20
N LYS A 183 2.15 -6.98 4.80
CA LYS A 183 3.42 -7.55 5.21
C LYS A 183 4.33 -7.55 3.97
N PRO A 184 5.22 -6.53 3.81
CA PRO A 184 6.18 -6.51 2.72
C PRO A 184 7.24 -7.58 2.91
N ALA A 185 7.99 -7.89 1.85
CA ALA A 185 9.16 -8.74 1.97
C ALA A 185 10.22 -8.06 2.85
N GLU A 186 10.87 -8.83 3.68
CA GLU A 186 11.95 -8.37 4.57
C GLU A 186 13.18 -7.85 3.80
N LEU A 187 13.38 -8.29 2.58
CA LEU A 187 14.47 -7.83 1.72
C LEU A 187 14.21 -6.44 1.12
N THR A 188 12.96 -6.02 1.01
CA THR A 188 12.58 -4.76 0.34
C THR A 188 11.43 -4.04 1.07
N PRO A 189 11.63 -3.67 2.35
CA PRO A 189 10.56 -3.03 3.13
C PRO A 189 10.49 -1.52 2.93
N LEU A 190 11.59 -0.86 2.55
CA LEU A 190 11.69 0.61 2.56
C LEU A 190 10.77 1.26 1.52
N THR A 191 10.68 0.70 0.32
CA THR A 191 9.72 1.16 -0.72
C THR A 191 8.28 1.02 -0.25
N ALA A 192 7.96 -0.07 0.44
CA ALA A 192 6.62 -0.31 1.00
C ALA A 192 6.26 0.74 2.07
N LEU A 193 7.19 1.02 2.98
CA LEU A 193 7.01 2.00 4.05
C LEU A 193 6.89 3.43 3.50
N ALA A 194 7.69 3.77 2.47
CA ALA A 194 7.56 5.05 1.76
C ALA A 194 6.18 5.20 1.08
N ALA A 195 5.70 4.15 0.42
CA ALA A 195 4.37 4.16 -0.18
C ALA A 195 3.25 4.29 0.86
N ALA A 196 3.41 3.68 2.03
CA ALA A 196 2.47 3.80 3.16
C ALA A 196 2.46 5.24 3.72
N GLU A 197 3.63 5.89 3.84
CA GLU A 197 3.71 7.31 4.22
C GLU A 197 2.93 8.19 3.25
N LEU A 198 3.07 7.96 1.95
CA LEU A 198 2.32 8.70 0.93
C LEU A 198 0.81 8.39 0.97
N ALA A 199 0.43 7.17 1.34
CA ALA A 199 -0.97 6.80 1.55
C ALA A 199 -1.58 7.58 2.73
N MET A 200 -0.87 7.70 3.85
CA MET A 200 -1.29 8.53 4.98
C MET A 200 -1.47 10.01 4.60
N ARG A 201 -0.51 10.57 3.85
CA ARG A 201 -0.61 11.95 3.34
C ARG A 201 -1.79 12.16 2.40
N ALA A 202 -2.23 11.10 1.72
CA ALA A 202 -3.43 11.12 0.89
C ALA A 202 -4.72 11.12 1.70
N GLY A 203 -4.68 10.57 2.93
CA GLY A 203 -5.83 10.43 3.82
C GLY A 203 -6.38 9.00 3.90
N ILE A 204 -5.55 8.01 3.55
CA ILE A 204 -5.84 6.59 3.74
C ILE A 204 -5.51 6.21 5.17
#